data_284c06c9dbb5701ad64eda46ce3def62
#
_entry.id   284c06c9dbb5701ad64eda46ce3def62
#
_cell.length_a   1.000
_cell.length_b   1.000
_cell.length_c   1.000
_cell.angle_alpha   90.00
_cell.angle_beta   90.00
_cell.angle_gamma   90.00
#
_symmetry.space_group_name_H-M   'P 1'
#
loop_
_entity.id
_entity.type
_entity.pdbx_description
1 polymer ?
#
loop_
_entity_poly.entity_id
_entity_poly.type
_entity_poly.pdbx_seq_one_letter_code
_entity_poly.pdbx_strand_id
1 'polypeptide(L)'
;MKALVKLRPEKGIWMQEIPVPEIGVNDVLIKIIKTSICGTDLHIYKWDDWAQKTIKPPMTIGHEYVGEIVDMGSGVKNLKTGDRVTG
;
A
#
# COMPACT_ATOMS: atom_id res chain seq x y z
N MET A 1 -0.16 -5.82 -11.26
CA MET A 1 0.87 -4.84 -10.90
C MET A 1 1.89 -5.44 -9.95
N LYS A 2 3.08 -4.90 -9.92
CA LYS A 2 4.11 -5.34 -8.97
C LYS A 2 3.90 -4.68 -7.61
N ALA A 3 4.03 -5.46 -6.55
CA ALA A 3 3.92 -4.97 -5.18
C ALA A 3 4.87 -5.70 -4.25
N LEU A 4 5.26 -5.02 -3.17
CA LEU A 4 5.98 -5.64 -2.07
C LEU A 4 4.96 -6.21 -1.09
N VAL A 5 5.07 -7.49 -0.80
CA VAL A 5 4.08 -8.23 -0.01
C VAL A 5 4.76 -9.02 1.09
N LYS A 6 4.21 -8.96 2.29
CA LYS A 6 4.53 -9.88 3.37
C LYS A 6 3.74 -11.16 3.16
N LEU A 7 4.37 -12.17 2.55
CA LEU A 7 3.70 -13.42 2.18
C LEU A 7 3.55 -14.39 3.34
N ARG A 8 4.55 -14.45 4.21
CA ARG A 8 4.68 -15.50 5.22
C ARG A 8 5.10 -14.91 6.56
N PRO A 9 4.78 -15.59 7.67
CA PRO A 9 5.16 -15.13 9.01
C PRO A 9 6.63 -15.46 9.31
N GLU A 10 7.54 -14.83 8.57
CA GLU A 10 8.99 -14.97 8.71
C GLU A 10 9.70 -13.72 8.22
N LYS A 11 10.99 -13.60 8.51
CA LYS A 11 11.82 -12.49 8.03
C LYS A 11 11.79 -12.41 6.51
N GLY A 12 11.62 -11.20 5.99
CA GLY A 12 11.64 -10.93 4.55
C GLY A 12 10.41 -10.17 4.07
N ILE A 13 10.52 -9.67 2.85
CA ILE A 13 9.46 -9.03 2.09
C ILE A 13 9.69 -9.42 0.64
N TRP A 14 8.62 -9.76 -0.08
CA TRP A 14 8.72 -10.35 -1.41
C TRP A 14 8.04 -9.50 -2.46
N MET A 15 8.66 -9.40 -3.66
CA MET A 15 8.04 -8.79 -4.82
C MET A 15 7.06 -9.77 -5.44
N GLN A 16 5.81 -9.33 -5.64
CA GLN A 16 4.73 -10.15 -6.19
C GLN A 16 3.97 -9.41 -7.28
N GLU A 17 3.39 -10.17 -8.19
CA GLU A 17 2.33 -9.66 -9.08
C GLU A 17 1.00 -9.79 -8.35
N ILE A 18 0.29 -8.68 -8.21
CA ILE A 18 -1.04 -8.66 -7.62
C ILE A 18 -2.02 -7.92 -8.54
N PRO A 19 -3.32 -8.20 -8.44
CA PRO A 19 -4.32 -7.45 -9.22
C PRO A 19 -4.30 -5.97 -8.81
N VAL A 20 -4.63 -5.10 -9.75
CA VAL A 20 -4.93 -3.70 -9.43
C VAL A 20 -6.18 -3.70 -8.54
N PRO A 21 -6.16 -3.02 -7.38
CA PRO A 21 -7.30 -3.05 -6.48
C PRO A 21 -8.53 -2.39 -7.08
N GLU A 22 -9.70 -2.91 -6.73
CA GLU A 22 -10.99 -2.29 -7.06
C GLU A 22 -11.29 -1.21 -6.03
N ILE A 23 -11.82 -0.08 -6.51
CA ILE A 23 -12.18 1.02 -5.62
C ILE A 23 -13.68 1.01 -5.31
N GLY A 24 -14.00 1.38 -4.05
CA GLY A 24 -15.36 1.60 -3.61
C GLY A 24 -15.84 3.03 -3.91
N VAL A 25 -17.07 3.31 -3.47
CA VAL A 25 -17.73 4.61 -3.72
C VAL A 25 -16.94 5.79 -3.17
N ASN A 26 -16.29 5.62 -2.04
CA ASN A 26 -15.55 6.69 -1.35
C ASN A 26 -14.03 6.57 -1.51
N ASP A 27 -13.56 5.76 -2.42
CA ASP A 27 -12.13 5.51 -2.61
C ASP A 27 -11.58 6.22 -3.82
N VAL A 28 -10.27 6.43 -3.82
CA VAL A 28 -9.52 6.89 -4.99
C VAL A 28 -8.50 5.83 -5.37
N LEU A 29 -8.27 5.68 -6.66
CA LEU A 29 -7.18 4.86 -7.19
C LEU A 29 -6.00 5.77 -7.50
N ILE A 30 -4.86 5.47 -6.89
CA ILE A 30 -3.65 6.28 -7.01
C ILE A 30 -2.59 5.51 -7.78
N LYS A 31 -2.05 6.14 -8.82
CA LYS A 31 -0.85 5.66 -9.49
C LYS A 31 0.36 6.13 -8.69
N ILE A 32 1.09 5.20 -8.10
CA ILE A 32 2.25 5.51 -7.27
C ILE A 32 3.39 6.03 -8.16
N ILE A 33 3.94 7.19 -7.78
CA ILE A 33 5.09 7.79 -8.47
C ILE A 33 6.37 7.47 -7.70
N LYS A 34 6.36 7.69 -6.38
CA LYS A 34 7.48 7.38 -5.49
C LYS A 34 6.97 6.85 -4.17
N THR A 35 7.75 6.00 -3.56
CA THR A 35 7.47 5.44 -2.24
C THR A 35 8.73 5.49 -1.38
N SER A 36 8.55 5.46 -0.07
CA SER A 36 9.65 5.41 0.89
C SER A 36 9.42 4.33 1.92
N ILE A 37 10.46 4.05 2.70
CA ILE A 37 10.43 3.04 3.76
C ILE A 37 10.37 3.77 5.10
N CYS A 38 9.47 3.33 5.99
CA CYS A 38 9.42 3.80 7.36
C CYS A 38 9.82 2.71 8.36
N GLY A 39 9.93 3.09 9.64
CA GLY A 39 10.28 2.14 10.70
C GLY A 39 9.34 0.96 10.80
N THR A 40 8.05 1.16 10.52
CA THR A 40 7.05 0.07 10.51
C THR A 40 7.41 -1.00 9.49
N ASP A 41 7.87 -0.61 8.31
CA ASP A 41 8.27 -1.56 7.26
C ASP A 41 9.48 -2.39 7.69
N LEU A 42 10.41 -1.79 8.44
CA LEU A 42 11.55 -2.52 9.00
C LEU A 42 11.12 -3.56 10.03
N HIS A 43 10.16 -3.23 10.89
CA HIS A 43 9.59 -4.19 11.86
C HIS A 43 8.93 -5.36 11.14
N ILE A 44 8.19 -5.09 10.09
CA ILE A 44 7.54 -6.13 9.28
C ILE A 44 8.59 -6.99 8.58
N TYR A 45 9.62 -6.38 8.00
CA TYR A 45 10.71 -7.12 7.37
C TYR A 45 11.40 -8.07 8.33
N LYS A 46 11.78 -7.57 9.51
CA LYS A 46 12.47 -8.34 10.54
C LYS A 46 11.59 -9.40 11.19
N TRP A 47 10.29 -9.22 11.11
CA TRP A 47 9.30 -10.08 11.75
C TRP A 47 9.50 -10.15 13.26
N ASP A 48 9.63 -8.99 13.89
CA ASP A 48 9.83 -8.84 15.33
C ASP A 48 8.55 -9.13 16.12
N ASP A 49 8.61 -9.01 17.43
CA ASP A 49 7.48 -9.34 18.32
C ASP A 49 6.24 -8.50 17.99
N TRP A 50 6.41 -7.22 17.70
CA TRP A 50 5.30 -6.35 17.33
C TRP A 50 4.63 -6.82 16.04
N ALA A 51 5.43 -7.12 15.02
CA ALA A 51 4.91 -7.58 13.73
C ALA A 51 4.17 -8.92 13.86
N GLN A 52 4.71 -9.84 14.64
CA GLN A 52 4.09 -11.15 14.88
C GLN A 52 2.70 -11.01 15.51
N LYS A 53 2.51 -10.02 16.37
CA LYS A 53 1.22 -9.77 17.05
C LYS A 53 0.25 -8.95 16.21
N THR A 54 0.74 -8.13 15.31
CA THR A 54 -0.05 -7.08 14.63
C THR A 54 -0.35 -7.43 13.17
N ILE A 55 0.58 -8.07 12.48
CA ILE A 55 0.49 -8.29 11.03
C ILE A 55 0.05 -9.73 10.74
N LYS A 56 -0.96 -9.85 9.88
CA LYS A 56 -1.47 -11.14 9.40
C LYS A 56 -1.14 -11.30 7.92
N PRO A 57 -0.11 -12.09 7.56
CA PRO A 57 0.19 -12.37 6.16
C PRO A 57 -0.93 -13.17 5.46
N PRO A 58 -1.13 -13.02 4.16
CA PRO A 58 -0.40 -12.10 3.28
C PRO A 58 -0.90 -10.66 3.40
N MET A 59 -0.01 -9.69 3.31
CA MET A 59 -0.35 -8.27 3.36
C MET A 59 0.56 -7.46 2.44
N THR A 60 -0.04 -6.65 1.59
CA THR A 60 0.70 -5.65 0.81
C THR A 60 1.17 -4.55 1.73
N ILE A 61 2.42 -4.16 1.64
CA ILE A 61 3.04 -3.18 2.51
C ILE A 61 3.36 -1.88 1.76
N GLY A 62 3.74 -0.86 2.53
CA GLY A 62 4.10 0.46 2.03
C GLY A 62 2.94 1.44 2.24
N HIS A 63 3.21 2.47 3.04
CA HIS A 63 2.18 3.48 3.37
C HIS A 63 2.72 4.91 3.26
N GLU A 64 3.98 5.07 2.87
CA GLU A 64 4.58 6.38 2.60
C GLU A 64 4.84 6.49 1.10
N TYR A 65 4.04 7.31 0.43
CA TYR A 65 4.10 7.43 -1.03
C TYR A 65 3.64 8.81 -1.49
N VAL A 66 3.98 9.13 -2.72
CA VAL A 66 3.36 10.20 -3.49
C VAL A 66 2.86 9.61 -4.81
N GLY A 67 1.69 10.02 -5.22
CA GLY A 67 1.09 9.52 -6.44
C GLY A 67 0.07 10.48 -7.04
N GLU A 68 -0.55 10.04 -8.12
CA GLU A 68 -1.55 10.80 -8.88
C GLU A 68 -2.86 10.02 -8.89
N ILE A 69 -3.96 10.70 -8.63
CA ILE A 69 -5.29 10.11 -8.73
C ILE A 69 -5.59 9.81 -10.19
N VAL A 70 -5.87 8.55 -10.51
CA VAL A 70 -6.21 8.10 -11.86
C VAL A 70 -7.66 7.65 -11.99
N ASP A 71 -8.33 7.37 -10.88
CA ASP A 71 -9.75 7.02 -10.85
C ASP A 71 -10.33 7.33 -9.47
N MET A 72 -11.65 7.54 -9.41
CA MET A 72 -12.35 7.87 -8.17
C MET A 72 -13.72 7.21 -8.11
N GLY A 73 -14.13 6.84 -6.89
CA GLY A 73 -15.51 6.44 -6.62
C GLY A 73 -16.47 7.62 -6.73
N SER A 74 -17.74 7.32 -6.99
CA SER A 74 -18.78 8.33 -7.23
C SER A 74 -19.07 9.23 -6.02
N GLY A 75 -18.72 8.78 -4.81
CA GLY A 75 -18.91 9.55 -3.57
C GLY A 75 -17.76 10.46 -3.21
N VAL A 76 -16.66 10.44 -3.96
CA VAL A 76 -15.49 11.28 -3.68
C VAL A 76 -15.76 12.71 -4.12
N LYS A 77 -15.51 13.66 -3.21
CA LYS A 77 -15.67 15.11 -3.46
C LYS A 77 -14.38 15.81 -3.06
N ASN A 78 -14.18 17.03 -3.58
CA ASN A 78 -13.02 17.88 -3.29
C ASN A 78 -11.67 17.34 -3.82
N LEU A 79 -11.70 16.28 -4.60
CA LEU A 79 -10.54 15.71 -5.30
C LEU A 79 -10.92 15.46 -6.75
N LYS A 80 -9.93 15.43 -7.62
CA LYS A 80 -10.15 15.15 -9.05
C LYS A 80 -9.02 14.30 -9.61
N THR A 81 -9.31 13.60 -10.70
CA THR A 81 -8.32 12.87 -11.47
C THR A 81 -7.20 13.81 -11.92
N GLY A 82 -5.97 13.41 -11.73
CA GLY A 82 -4.80 14.23 -11.99
C GLY A 82 -4.22 14.91 -10.75
N ASP A 83 -4.95 14.95 -9.63
CA ASP A 83 -4.43 15.52 -8.38
C ASP A 83 -3.27 14.69 -7.85
N ARG A 84 -2.25 15.38 -7.34
CA ARG A 84 -1.10 14.75 -6.70
C ARG A 84 -1.36 14.64 -5.21
N VAL A 85 -1.16 13.44 -4.65
CA VAL A 85 -1.51 13.14 -3.26
C VAL A 85 -0.40 12.35 -2.58
N THR A 86 -0.40 12.39 -1.25
CA THR A 86 0.53 11.60 -0.41
C THR A 86 -0.24 10.77 0.61
N GLY A 87 0.39 9.70 1.02
CA GLY A 87 -0.11 8.87 2.12
C GLY A 87 0.94 8.67 3.18
#